data_862e586499b1ed9a797e6227561b0ce4
#
_entry.id   862e586499b1ed9a797e6227561b0ce4
#
_cell.length_a   1.000
_cell.length_b   1.000
_cell.length_c   1.000
_cell.angle_alpha   90.00
_cell.angle_beta   90.00
_cell.angle_gamma   90.00
#
_symmetry.space_group_name_H-M   'P 1'
#
loop_
_entity.id
_entity.type
_entity.pdbx_description
1 polymer ?
#
loop_
_entity_poly.entity_id
_entity_poly.type
_entity_poly.pdbx_seq_one_letter_code
_entity_poly.pdbx_strand_id
1 'polypeptide(L)'
;MSLPKGAVVAWEHGTVRKVSTVSVLALGGLFISTPDPPAVGEVIRLMFEVPGGEVRARARVCDSQLGKGMGIQFTSMEPDARARLNLLMKSLTRI
;
A
#
# COMPACT_ATOMS: atom_id res chain seq x y z
N MET A 1 13.19 -8.87 -7.77
CA MET A 1 12.61 -9.67 -6.67
C MET A 1 11.15 -9.38 -6.53
N SER A 2 10.35 -10.42 -6.40
CA SER A 2 8.92 -10.25 -6.19
C SER A 2 8.58 -10.10 -4.70
N LEU A 3 7.40 -9.58 -4.41
CA LEU A 3 6.85 -9.58 -3.06
C LEU A 3 6.74 -11.02 -2.54
N PRO A 4 6.85 -11.23 -1.22
CA PRO A 4 6.51 -12.51 -0.64
C PRO A 4 5.11 -12.92 -1.09
N LYS A 5 4.96 -14.20 -1.39
CA LYS A 5 3.68 -14.73 -1.82
C LYS A 5 2.64 -14.48 -0.73
N GLY A 6 1.51 -13.90 -1.12
CA GLY A 6 0.45 -13.60 -0.18
C GLY A 6 0.54 -12.26 0.52
N ALA A 7 1.48 -11.40 0.09
CA ALA A 7 1.53 -10.03 0.62
C ALA A 7 0.26 -9.28 0.24
N VAL A 8 -0.49 -8.85 1.25
CA VAL A 8 -1.75 -8.16 1.06
C VAL A 8 -1.85 -6.97 2.00
N VAL A 9 -2.65 -6.00 1.60
CA VAL A 9 -3.03 -4.89 2.46
C VAL A 9 -4.55 -4.80 2.55
N ALA A 10 -5.03 -4.38 3.70
CA ALA A 10 -6.41 -3.94 3.83
C ALA A 10 -6.44 -2.44 3.56
N TRP A 11 -7.40 -1.99 2.80
CA TRP A 11 -7.55 -0.57 2.51
C TRP A 11 -9.01 -0.15 2.50
N GLU A 12 -9.23 1.11 2.84
CA GLU A 12 -10.57 1.69 2.91
C GLU A 12 -10.64 2.99 2.11
N HIS A 13 -11.76 3.16 1.41
CA HIS A 13 -12.10 4.40 0.74
C HIS A 13 -13.60 4.65 0.94
N GLY A 14 -13.94 5.70 1.68
CA GLY A 14 -15.33 5.94 2.06
C GLY A 14 -15.89 4.77 2.88
N THR A 15 -16.94 4.15 2.38
CA THR A 15 -17.56 2.98 3.01
C THR A 15 -17.03 1.66 2.45
N VAL A 16 -16.16 1.70 1.46
CA VAL A 16 -15.60 0.50 0.84
C VAL A 16 -14.38 0.05 1.61
N ARG A 17 -14.35 -1.22 1.95
CA ARG A 17 -13.19 -1.87 2.57
C ARG A 17 -12.84 -3.11 1.77
N LYS A 18 -11.57 -3.24 1.40
CA LYS A 18 -11.09 -4.37 0.61
C LYS A 18 -9.74 -4.85 1.10
N VAL A 19 -9.41 -6.08 0.74
CA VAL A 19 -8.08 -6.65 0.94
C VAL A 19 -7.54 -6.97 -0.46
N SER A 20 -6.34 -6.49 -0.74
CA SER A 20 -5.77 -6.62 -2.09
C SER A 20 -4.30 -6.97 -2.01
N THR A 21 -3.80 -7.61 -3.07
CA THR A 21 -2.36 -7.85 -3.21
C THR A 21 -1.66 -6.55 -3.59
N VAL A 22 -0.39 -6.45 -3.20
CA VAL A 22 0.42 -5.27 -3.46
C VAL A 22 1.75 -5.62 -4.10
N SER A 23 2.30 -4.67 -4.81
CA SER A 23 3.68 -4.71 -5.29
C SER A 23 4.37 -3.39 -4.99
N VAL A 24 5.70 -3.41 -4.93
CA VAL A 24 6.47 -2.21 -4.63
C VAL A 24 6.59 -1.35 -5.88
N LEU A 25 6.28 -0.07 -5.73
CA LEU A 25 6.66 0.96 -6.68
C LEU A 25 7.93 1.65 -6.18
N ALA A 26 8.64 2.31 -7.05
CA ALA A 26 9.80 3.09 -6.65
C ALA A 26 9.40 4.25 -5.72
N LEU A 27 10.35 4.71 -4.90
CA LEU A 27 10.24 5.94 -4.10
C LEU A 27 9.10 5.95 -3.07
N GLY A 28 8.92 4.81 -2.38
CA GLY A 28 8.02 4.78 -1.23
C GLY A 28 6.55 4.65 -1.57
N GLY A 29 6.24 4.26 -2.80
CA GLY A 29 4.87 3.96 -3.20
C GLY A 29 4.60 2.49 -3.29
N LEU A 30 3.32 2.15 -3.37
CA LEU A 30 2.86 0.78 -3.60
C LEU A 30 1.86 0.77 -4.74
N PHE A 31 1.81 -0.34 -5.45
CA PHE A 31 0.74 -0.62 -6.38
C PHE A 31 -0.23 -1.61 -5.74
N ILE A 32 -1.49 -1.26 -5.68
CA ILE A 32 -2.54 -2.09 -5.09
C ILE A 32 -3.41 -2.63 -6.23
N SER A 33 -3.51 -3.95 -6.30
CA SER A 33 -4.31 -4.62 -7.33
C SER A 33 -5.77 -4.61 -6.93
N THR A 34 -6.59 -3.98 -7.73
CA THR A 34 -8.05 -3.95 -7.55
C THR A 34 -8.72 -3.66 -8.88
N PRO A 35 -9.84 -4.31 -9.20
CA PRO A 35 -10.53 -4.06 -10.47
C PRO A 35 -11.17 -2.69 -10.55
N ASP A 36 -11.43 -2.06 -9.41
CA ASP A 36 -12.24 -0.85 -9.33
C ASP A 36 -11.58 0.18 -8.40
N PRO A 37 -10.42 0.72 -8.81
CA PRO A 37 -9.67 1.62 -7.94
C PRO A 37 -10.35 2.99 -7.82
N PRO A 38 -10.19 3.66 -6.65
CA PRO A 38 -10.57 5.06 -6.52
C PRO A 38 -9.84 5.95 -7.53
N ALA A 39 -10.40 7.11 -7.78
CA ALA A 39 -9.82 8.06 -8.73
C ALA A 39 -8.52 8.68 -8.20
N VAL A 40 -7.69 9.12 -9.12
CA VAL A 40 -6.47 9.88 -8.80
C VAL A 40 -6.82 11.08 -7.93
N GLY A 41 -6.03 11.30 -6.89
CA GLY A 41 -6.24 12.38 -5.92
C GLY A 41 -7.02 11.98 -4.69
N GLU A 42 -7.69 10.85 -4.73
CA GLU A 42 -8.42 10.34 -3.57
C GLU A 42 -7.46 9.84 -2.49
N VAL A 43 -7.90 9.94 -1.24
CA VAL A 43 -7.12 9.46 -0.09
C VAL A 43 -7.74 8.17 0.41
N ILE A 44 -6.89 7.18 0.65
CA ILE A 44 -7.30 5.89 1.20
C ILE A 44 -6.57 5.65 2.51
N ARG A 45 -7.14 4.78 3.33
CA ARG A 45 -6.50 4.28 4.55
C ARG A 45 -6.01 2.87 4.30
N LEU A 46 -4.82 2.59 4.81
CA LEU A 46 -4.17 1.29 4.64
C LEU A 46 -3.86 0.69 5.98
N MET A 47 -4.00 -0.64 6.05
CA MET A 47 -3.54 -1.44 7.17
C MET A 47 -2.84 -2.67 6.64
N PHE A 48 -1.65 -2.96 7.14
CA PHE A 48 -0.94 -4.18 6.79
C PHE A 48 0.03 -4.58 7.89
N GLU A 49 0.40 -5.84 7.88
CA GLU A 49 1.32 -6.38 8.87
C GLU A 49 2.71 -6.47 8.29
N VAL A 50 3.69 -6.14 9.12
CA VAL A 50 5.11 -6.30 8.82
C VAL A 50 5.77 -6.95 10.03
N PRO A 51 7.00 -7.47 9.88
CA PRO A 51 7.75 -7.92 11.05
C PRO A 51 7.83 -6.79 12.07
N GLY A 52 7.40 -7.07 13.30
CA GLY A 52 7.37 -6.08 14.37
C GLY A 52 6.02 -5.43 14.63
N GLY A 53 5.01 -5.69 13.81
CA GLY A 53 3.66 -5.25 14.11
C GLY A 53 2.85 -4.75 12.91
N GLU A 54 1.76 -4.07 13.20
CA GLU A 54 0.82 -3.56 12.21
C GLU A 54 1.21 -2.13 11.80
N VAL A 55 1.08 -1.83 10.53
CA VAL A 55 1.25 -0.49 10.00
C VAL A 55 -0.11 0.05 9.57
N ARG A 56 -0.42 1.24 10.04
CA ARG A 56 -1.60 2.00 9.61
C ARG A 56 -1.12 3.30 8.99
N ALA A 57 -1.64 3.60 7.81
CA ALA A 57 -1.19 4.75 7.07
C ALA A 57 -2.32 5.32 6.22
N ARG A 58 -2.13 6.56 5.80
CA ARG A 58 -2.94 7.17 4.77
C ARG A 58 -2.10 7.31 3.51
N ALA A 59 -2.74 7.15 2.38
CA ALA A 59 -2.07 7.28 1.10
C ALA A 59 -2.98 7.98 0.11
N ARG A 60 -2.33 8.59 -0.88
CA ARG A 60 -3.01 9.28 -1.97
C ARG A 60 -2.89 8.44 -3.23
N VAL A 61 -3.97 8.32 -3.95
CA VAL A 61 -3.97 7.65 -5.25
C VAL A 61 -3.28 8.56 -6.26
N CYS A 62 -2.16 8.10 -6.81
CA CYS A 62 -1.38 8.83 -7.80
C CYS A 62 -1.61 8.34 -9.22
N ASP A 63 -2.04 7.10 -9.37
CA ASP A 63 -2.37 6.50 -10.65
C ASP A 63 -3.54 5.55 -10.43
N SER A 64 -4.47 5.51 -11.37
CA SER A 64 -5.67 4.67 -11.26
C SER A 64 -5.95 4.05 -12.60
N GLN A 65 -5.95 2.73 -12.65
CA GLN A 65 -6.14 1.95 -13.86
C GLN A 65 -7.30 0.99 -13.67
N LEU A 66 -8.43 1.29 -14.27
CA LEU A 66 -9.62 0.45 -14.18
C LEU A 66 -9.30 -0.97 -14.65
N GLY A 67 -9.72 -1.95 -13.87
CA GLY A 67 -9.48 -3.36 -14.14
C GLY A 67 -8.10 -3.86 -13.72
N LYS A 68 -7.21 -2.97 -13.26
CA LYS A 68 -5.84 -3.33 -12.86
C LYS A 68 -5.53 -2.97 -11.42
N GLY A 69 -5.62 -1.69 -11.07
CA GLY A 69 -5.31 -1.25 -9.74
C GLY A 69 -4.92 0.20 -9.66
N MET A 70 -4.24 0.56 -8.57
CA MET A 70 -3.85 1.93 -8.31
C MET A 70 -2.44 2.01 -7.76
N GLY A 71 -1.71 3.02 -8.20
CA GLY A 71 -0.45 3.43 -7.58
C GLY A 71 -0.74 4.43 -6.49
N ILE A 72 -0.15 4.24 -5.33
CA ILE A 72 -0.36 5.11 -4.18
C ILE A 72 0.95 5.60 -3.61
N GLN A 73 0.90 6.78 -2.97
CA GLN A 73 1.98 7.31 -2.16
C GLN A 73 1.50 7.55 -0.75
N PHE A 74 2.33 7.19 0.22
CA PHE A 74 2.00 7.43 1.62
C PHE A 74 2.07 8.93 1.90
N THR A 75 1.03 9.45 2.55
CA THR A 75 0.94 10.87 2.89
C THR A 75 1.06 11.12 4.38
N SER A 76 0.70 10.13 5.19
CA SER A 76 0.75 10.26 6.64
C SER A 76 0.84 8.91 7.30
N MET A 77 1.72 8.78 8.28
CA MET A 77 1.81 7.62 9.15
C MET A 77 2.57 8.01 10.41
N GLU A 78 2.36 7.23 11.47
CA GLU A 78 3.09 7.43 12.70
C GLU A 78 4.57 7.08 12.54
N PRO A 79 5.47 7.68 13.36
CA PRO A 79 6.91 7.41 13.27
C PRO A 79 7.26 5.92 13.36
N ASP A 80 6.63 5.19 14.26
CA ASP A 80 6.87 3.74 14.40
C ASP A 80 6.41 2.98 13.15
N ALA A 81 5.30 3.38 12.58
CA ALA A 81 4.78 2.77 11.36
C ALA A 81 5.74 3.03 10.20
N ARG A 82 6.31 4.23 10.11
CA ARG A 82 7.29 4.56 9.08
C ARG A 82 8.54 3.68 9.19
N ALA A 83 9.03 3.47 10.39
CA ALA A 83 10.20 2.61 10.60
C ALA A 83 9.91 1.16 10.16
N ARG A 84 8.73 0.65 10.51
CA ARG A 84 8.32 -0.69 10.09
C ARG A 84 8.16 -0.80 8.58
N LEU A 85 7.58 0.23 7.96
CA LEU A 85 7.43 0.27 6.51
C LEU A 85 8.79 0.28 5.82
N ASN A 86 9.75 1.06 6.33
CA ASN A 86 11.09 1.09 5.78
C ASN A 86 11.75 -0.28 5.83
N LEU A 87 11.56 -1.03 6.92
CA LEU A 87 12.06 -2.40 7.02
C LEU A 87 11.42 -3.31 5.97
N LEU A 88 10.12 -3.20 5.78
CA LEU A 88 9.41 -3.94 4.76
C LEU A 88 9.93 -3.60 3.36
N MET A 89 10.05 -2.32 3.05
CA MET A 89 10.51 -1.87 1.75
C MET A 89 11.92 -2.37 1.45
N LYS A 90 12.82 -2.32 2.44
CA LYS A 90 14.16 -2.89 2.29
C LYS A 90 14.12 -4.38 2.02
N SER A 91 13.28 -5.11 2.75
CA SER A 91 13.13 -6.54 2.57
C SER A 91 12.62 -6.90 1.17
N LEU A 92 11.68 -6.12 0.64
CA LEU A 92 11.08 -6.37 -0.67
C LEU A 92 11.98 -5.96 -1.83
N THR A 93 12.83 -4.98 -1.63
CA THR A 93 13.74 -4.48 -2.67
C THR A 93 15.14 -5.09 -2.59
N ARG A 94 15.40 -5.83 -1.55
CA ARG A 94 16.68 -6.50 -1.35
C ARG A 94 16.83 -7.68 -2.31
N ILE A 95 17.93 -7.73 -2.95
CA ILE A 95 18.27 -8.81 -3.89
C ILE A 95 19.34 -9.70 -3.28
#